data_de7ceaa91fe2bdeb4509522d4444987e
#
_entry.id   de7ceaa91fe2bdeb4509522d4444987e
#
_cell.length_a   1.000
_cell.length_b   1.000
_cell.length_c   1.000
_cell.angle_alpha   90.00
_cell.angle_beta   90.00
_cell.angle_gamma   90.00
#
_symmetry.space_group_name_H-M   'P 1'
#
loop_
_entity.id
_entity.type
_entity.pdbx_description
1 polymer ?
#
loop_
_entity_poly.entity_id
_entity_poly.type
_entity_poly.pdbx_seq_one_letter_code
_entity_poly.pdbx_strand_id
1 'polypeptide(L)'
;MLSDRDSNGERRDVFVAQLDSSNQWEWAVSAGGSGDDVSTAIEFGENESPVIGMNIQNIVELSNFTLFSSGANDLGIWNYARDQDSDGLTDGSDNCPRIANPAQTDTDGDLYGDVCDDDDDGDSVGDDWDDCSPGEIGWISAPNTDHDGDGCKDSTEDFDDDEDGIRDNYDVCPKGPVGWVSTVENDENQDGCE
;
A
#
# COMPACT_ATOMS: atom_id res chain seq x y z
N MET A 1 14.85 -19.57 11.42
CA MET A 1 15.47 -20.02 12.69
C MET A 1 16.56 -19.02 12.99
N LEU A 2 16.38 -18.19 14.02
CA LEU A 2 17.43 -17.28 14.48
C LEU A 2 18.56 -18.14 15.05
N SER A 3 19.70 -18.13 14.43
CA SER A 3 20.87 -18.88 14.88
C SER A 3 21.84 -17.90 15.53
N ASP A 4 22.38 -18.31 16.69
CA ASP A 4 23.59 -17.76 17.23
C ASP A 4 24.68 -17.77 16.13
N ARG A 5 25.28 -16.62 15.88
CA ARG A 5 26.27 -16.45 14.79
C ARG A 5 27.67 -16.90 15.18
N ASP A 6 27.88 -17.28 16.42
CA ASP A 6 29.14 -17.91 16.82
C ASP A 6 29.08 -19.44 16.71
N SER A 7 30.20 -20.04 16.35
CA SER A 7 30.30 -21.49 16.14
C SER A 7 30.36 -22.32 17.44
N ASN A 8 30.38 -21.68 18.60
CA ASN A 8 30.63 -22.32 19.88
C ASN A 8 29.47 -22.19 20.89
N GLY A 9 28.44 -21.33 20.60
CA GLY A 9 27.25 -21.15 21.45
C GLY A 9 27.53 -20.56 22.84
N GLU A 10 28.68 -19.93 23.04
CA GLU A 10 29.11 -19.37 24.35
C GLU A 10 28.93 -17.84 24.42
N ARG A 11 28.54 -17.18 23.30
CA ARG A 11 28.44 -15.72 23.18
C ARG A 11 27.02 -15.31 22.91
N ARG A 12 26.72 -14.07 23.24
CA ARG A 12 25.36 -13.50 23.12
C ARG A 12 25.25 -12.60 21.91
N ASP A 13 24.22 -12.82 21.15
CA ASP A 13 23.79 -11.94 20.06
C ASP A 13 22.50 -11.23 20.42
N VAL A 14 22.24 -10.11 19.78
CA VAL A 14 20.98 -9.37 19.91
C VAL A 14 20.01 -9.87 18.84
N PHE A 15 18.75 -10.06 19.20
CA PHE A 15 17.68 -10.19 18.23
C PHE A 15 16.53 -9.23 18.56
N VAL A 16 15.83 -8.81 17.54
CA VAL A 16 14.60 -8.00 17.63
C VAL A 16 13.52 -8.72 16.85
N ALA A 17 12.33 -8.77 17.39
CA ALA A 17 11.21 -9.43 16.76
C ALA A 17 9.90 -8.74 17.13
N GLN A 18 8.94 -8.77 16.25
CA GLN A 18 7.59 -8.24 16.44
C GLN A 18 6.56 -9.35 16.38
N LEU A 19 5.55 -9.25 17.23
CA LEU A 19 4.35 -10.07 17.20
C LEU A 19 3.19 -9.22 16.69
N ASP A 20 2.34 -9.83 15.89
CA ASP A 20 1.06 -9.23 15.49
C ASP A 20 0.04 -9.20 16.65
N SER A 21 -1.12 -8.60 16.40
CA SER A 21 -2.22 -8.52 17.39
C SER A 21 -2.79 -9.89 17.80
N SER A 22 -2.47 -10.96 17.06
CA SER A 22 -2.84 -12.35 17.32
C SER A 22 -1.76 -13.14 18.04
N ASN A 23 -0.66 -12.48 18.46
CA ASN A 23 0.54 -13.05 19.08
C ASN A 23 1.28 -14.04 18.15
N GLN A 24 1.21 -13.85 16.84
CA GLN A 24 2.04 -14.57 15.89
C GLN A 24 3.27 -13.73 15.56
N TRP A 25 4.38 -14.41 15.25
CA TRP A 25 5.61 -13.75 14.82
C TRP A 25 5.39 -13.11 13.45
N GLU A 26 5.51 -11.80 13.39
CA GLU A 26 5.42 -11.05 12.15
C GLU A 26 6.78 -10.99 11.47
N TRP A 27 7.80 -10.56 12.21
CA TRP A 27 9.18 -10.60 11.74
C TRP A 27 10.17 -10.76 12.88
N ALA A 28 11.42 -11.15 12.55
CA ALA A 28 12.53 -11.19 13.48
C ALA A 28 13.86 -11.00 12.74
N VAL A 29 14.73 -10.19 13.31
CA VAL A 29 16.08 -9.92 12.80
C VAL A 29 17.10 -10.08 13.90
N SER A 30 18.34 -10.40 13.53
CA SER A 30 19.44 -10.55 14.48
C SER A 30 20.61 -9.65 14.13
N ALA A 31 21.30 -9.19 15.16
CA ALA A 31 22.56 -8.49 15.10
C ALA A 31 23.57 -9.19 16.02
N GLY A 32 24.74 -9.51 15.50
CA GLY A 32 25.77 -10.18 16.29
C GLY A 32 26.95 -10.63 15.46
N GLY A 33 27.94 -11.22 16.10
CA GLY A 33 29.16 -11.61 15.42
C GLY A 33 30.12 -12.38 16.30
N SER A 34 31.38 -11.96 16.38
CA SER A 34 32.43 -12.70 17.08
C SER A 34 32.60 -12.30 18.55
N GLY A 35 31.73 -11.48 19.10
CA GLY A 35 31.76 -10.98 20.47
C GLY A 35 30.51 -11.28 21.28
N ASP A 36 30.47 -10.76 22.51
CA ASP A 36 29.25 -10.68 23.30
C ASP A 36 28.52 -9.36 22.95
N ASP A 37 27.38 -9.47 22.28
CA ASP A 37 26.56 -8.33 21.88
C ASP A 37 25.29 -8.31 22.73
N VAL A 38 24.99 -7.18 23.34
CA VAL A 38 23.91 -7.08 24.31
C VAL A 38 23.08 -5.81 24.05
N SER A 39 21.79 -5.98 23.82
CA SER A 39 20.86 -4.85 23.77
C SER A 39 20.76 -4.18 25.15
N THR A 40 20.77 -2.87 25.15
CA THR A 40 20.68 -2.04 26.38
C THR A 40 19.38 -1.25 26.45
N ALA A 41 18.79 -0.95 25.32
CA ALA A 41 17.52 -0.22 25.23
C ALA A 41 16.85 -0.53 23.89
N ILE A 42 15.54 -0.38 23.85
CA ILE A 42 14.74 -0.33 22.64
C ILE A 42 13.74 0.82 22.78
N GLU A 43 13.60 1.60 21.74
CA GLU A 43 12.64 2.69 21.62
C GLU A 43 12.05 2.62 20.22
N PHE A 44 10.86 3.18 20.02
CA PHE A 44 10.29 3.30 18.68
C PHE A 44 10.51 4.73 18.17
N GLY A 45 11.13 4.85 17.01
CA GLY A 45 11.29 6.09 16.28
C GLY A 45 10.04 6.48 15.50
N GLU A 46 10.18 7.44 14.61
CA GLU A 46 9.15 7.75 13.64
C GLU A 46 8.86 6.51 12.77
N ASN A 47 7.62 6.37 12.32
CA ASN A 47 7.15 5.24 11.51
C ASN A 47 7.29 3.87 12.22
N GLU A 48 7.14 3.83 13.55
CA GLU A 48 7.18 2.59 14.34
C GLU A 48 8.47 1.75 14.18
N SER A 49 9.51 2.32 13.58
CA SER A 49 10.79 1.64 13.41
C SER A 49 11.51 1.49 14.75
N PRO A 50 11.93 0.27 15.16
CA PRO A 50 12.63 0.09 16.41
C PRO A 50 14.07 0.62 16.32
N VAL A 51 14.43 1.44 17.30
CA VAL A 51 15.79 1.94 17.52
C VAL A 51 16.38 1.21 18.71
N ILE A 52 17.43 0.46 18.48
CA ILE A 52 18.04 -0.41 19.45
C ILE A 52 19.40 0.13 19.87
N GLY A 53 19.55 0.46 21.15
CA GLY A 53 20.85 0.69 21.76
C GLY A 53 21.50 -0.65 22.13
N MET A 54 22.77 -0.83 21.82
CA MET A 54 23.49 -2.06 22.12
C MET A 54 24.95 -1.82 22.51
N ASN A 55 25.50 -2.69 23.34
CA ASN A 55 26.94 -2.82 23.50
C ASN A 55 27.43 -3.86 22.52
N ILE A 56 28.41 -3.49 21.72
CA ILE A 56 28.99 -4.33 20.68
C ILE A 56 30.44 -4.70 21.00
N GLN A 57 30.83 -5.92 20.68
CA GLN A 57 32.19 -6.41 20.82
C GLN A 57 32.74 -6.96 19.52
N ASN A 58 33.97 -6.59 19.18
CA ASN A 58 34.69 -7.05 17.99
C ASN A 58 33.94 -6.72 16.68
N ILE A 59 33.30 -7.70 16.06
CA ILE A 59 32.62 -7.56 14.79
C ILE A 59 31.14 -7.85 15.02
N VAL A 60 30.26 -6.94 14.55
CA VAL A 60 28.81 -7.11 14.56
C VAL A 60 28.28 -7.01 13.12
N GLU A 61 27.57 -8.01 12.68
CA GLU A 61 26.87 -8.03 11.41
C GLU A 61 25.42 -7.61 11.63
N LEU A 62 24.99 -6.59 10.90
CA LEU A 62 23.66 -6.01 10.89
C LEU A 62 23.14 -6.11 9.47
N SER A 63 22.18 -6.93 9.18
CA SER A 63 21.55 -7.06 7.86
C SER A 63 22.50 -6.78 6.66
N ASN A 64 22.69 -5.51 6.30
CA ASN A 64 23.41 -5.08 5.11
C ASN A 64 24.80 -4.49 5.37
N PHE A 65 25.25 -4.36 6.62
CA PHE A 65 26.56 -3.78 6.95
C PHE A 65 27.18 -4.39 8.18
N THR A 66 28.49 -4.21 8.31
CA THR A 66 29.31 -4.76 9.40
C THR A 66 29.93 -3.61 10.19
N LEU A 67 29.79 -3.63 11.51
CA LEU A 67 30.45 -2.72 12.43
C LEU A 67 31.67 -3.39 13.05
N PHE A 68 32.69 -2.59 13.31
CA PHE A 68 33.91 -3.03 14.00
C PHE A 68 34.06 -2.23 15.28
N SER A 69 34.07 -2.92 16.42
CA SER A 69 34.47 -2.31 17.70
C SER A 69 35.98 -2.03 17.70
N SER A 70 36.34 -0.85 18.15
CA SER A 70 37.76 -0.45 18.30
C SER A 70 38.37 -0.79 19.65
N GLY A 71 37.57 -1.39 20.54
CA GLY A 71 37.96 -1.73 21.92
C GLY A 71 37.27 -2.98 22.43
N ALA A 72 37.18 -3.12 23.76
CA ALA A 72 36.52 -4.26 24.37
C ALA A 72 34.99 -4.18 24.29
N ASN A 73 34.42 -2.94 24.35
CA ASN A 73 32.99 -2.66 24.21
C ASN A 73 32.84 -1.29 23.61
N ASP A 74 32.01 -1.18 22.57
CA ASP A 74 31.57 0.07 21.98
C ASP A 74 30.04 0.16 22.07
N LEU A 75 29.50 1.38 22.06
CA LEU A 75 28.07 1.63 21.97
C LEU A 75 27.65 1.72 20.51
N GLY A 76 26.71 0.87 20.13
CA GLY A 76 26.04 0.91 18.86
C GLY A 76 24.60 1.42 19.00
N ILE A 77 24.10 2.12 18.00
CA ILE A 77 22.70 2.42 17.83
C ILE A 77 22.28 1.85 16.47
N TRP A 78 21.29 0.99 16.49
CA TRP A 78 20.75 0.35 15.31
C TRP A 78 19.29 0.79 15.11
N ASN A 79 19.00 1.45 14.01
CA ASN A 79 17.64 1.72 13.56
C ASN A 79 17.29 0.69 12.48
N TYR A 80 16.32 -0.14 12.78
CA TYR A 80 15.82 -1.13 11.83
C TYR A 80 14.57 -0.58 11.14
N ALA A 81 14.73 -0.13 9.92
CA ALA A 81 13.63 0.24 9.04
C ALA A 81 13.29 -0.98 8.16
N ARG A 82 12.07 -1.48 8.33
CA ARG A 82 11.55 -2.61 7.55
C ARG A 82 11.15 -2.12 6.16
N ASP A 83 11.41 -2.93 5.15
CA ASP A 83 10.93 -2.81 3.78
C ASP A 83 10.43 -4.22 3.41
N GLN A 84 9.12 -4.43 3.52
CA GLN A 84 8.54 -5.78 3.50
C GLN A 84 8.48 -6.36 2.10
N ASP A 85 8.20 -5.55 1.10
CA ASP A 85 8.04 -5.98 -0.30
C ASP A 85 9.29 -5.71 -1.15
N SER A 86 10.29 -5.01 -0.54
CA SER A 86 11.59 -4.73 -1.14
C SER A 86 11.54 -3.79 -2.36
N ASP A 87 10.68 -2.81 -2.32
CA ASP A 87 10.56 -1.79 -3.37
C ASP A 87 11.51 -0.60 -3.19
N GLY A 88 12.17 -0.52 -2.03
CA GLY A 88 13.15 0.51 -1.67
C GLY A 88 12.61 1.55 -0.70
N LEU A 89 11.35 1.47 -0.32
CA LEU A 89 10.72 2.30 0.71
C LEU A 89 10.53 1.47 1.99
N THR A 90 10.55 2.15 3.11
CA THR A 90 10.28 1.47 4.38
C THR A 90 8.79 1.41 4.65
N ASP A 91 8.32 0.35 5.30
CA ASP A 91 6.90 0.13 5.60
C ASP A 91 6.17 1.36 6.15
N GLY A 92 6.86 2.20 6.92
CA GLY A 92 6.28 3.42 7.49
C GLY A 92 6.27 4.64 6.57
N SER A 93 6.89 4.56 5.40
CA SER A 93 6.93 5.62 4.38
C SER A 93 6.32 5.15 3.06
N ASP A 94 5.77 3.95 3.07
CA ASP A 94 5.23 3.25 1.94
C ASP A 94 3.71 3.21 2.05
N ASN A 95 3.02 3.67 1.01
CA ASN A 95 1.56 3.67 0.97
C ASN A 95 0.95 2.30 0.63
N CYS A 96 1.80 1.31 0.24
CA CYS A 96 1.40 -0.09 0.06
C CYS A 96 2.44 -1.07 0.64
N PRO A 97 2.67 -1.15 1.97
CA PRO A 97 3.82 -1.83 2.58
C PRO A 97 3.97 -3.33 2.31
N ARG A 98 3.12 -3.92 1.49
CA ARG A 98 3.11 -5.36 1.15
C ARG A 98 3.09 -5.64 -0.34
N ILE A 99 2.98 -4.60 -1.17
CA ILE A 99 2.89 -4.69 -2.63
C ILE A 99 3.83 -3.65 -3.23
N ALA A 100 4.93 -4.11 -3.79
CA ALA A 100 5.97 -3.27 -4.32
C ALA A 100 5.45 -2.21 -5.32
N ASN A 101 5.55 -0.95 -4.95
CA ASN A 101 5.09 0.19 -5.73
C ASN A 101 6.02 1.41 -5.62
N PRO A 102 7.27 1.34 -6.11
CA PRO A 102 8.28 2.39 -5.94
C PRO A 102 7.85 3.78 -6.41
N ALA A 103 6.80 3.86 -7.22
CA ALA A 103 6.25 5.13 -7.71
C ALA A 103 5.38 5.84 -6.67
N GLN A 104 4.83 5.09 -5.70
CA GLN A 104 3.96 5.60 -4.64
C GLN A 104 2.78 6.41 -5.18
N THR A 105 2.17 5.93 -6.27
CA THR A 105 0.97 6.57 -6.81
C THR A 105 -0.16 6.43 -5.80
N ASP A 106 -0.91 7.51 -5.60
CA ASP A 106 -2.01 7.67 -4.66
C ASP A 106 -2.88 8.76 -5.30
N THR A 107 -3.89 8.33 -6.05
CA THR A 107 -4.64 9.21 -6.95
C THR A 107 -5.60 10.11 -6.18
N ASP A 108 -6.30 9.60 -5.18
CA ASP A 108 -7.27 10.38 -4.40
C ASP A 108 -6.65 11.08 -3.17
N GLY A 109 -5.45 10.67 -2.74
CA GLY A 109 -4.68 11.30 -1.66
C GLY A 109 -5.10 10.82 -0.26
N ASP A 110 -5.67 9.65 -0.12
CA ASP A 110 -6.14 9.09 1.15
C ASP A 110 -5.04 8.38 1.96
N LEU A 111 -3.84 8.21 1.40
CA LEU A 111 -2.63 7.57 1.93
C LEU A 111 -2.56 6.04 1.68
N TYR A 112 -3.49 5.45 1.00
CA TYR A 112 -3.32 4.15 0.36
C TYR A 112 -2.83 4.36 -1.08
N GLY A 113 -2.01 3.47 -1.57
CA GLY A 113 -1.53 3.58 -2.95
C GLY A 113 -2.43 2.80 -3.90
N ASP A 114 -2.57 3.27 -5.13
CA ASP A 114 -3.46 2.70 -6.15
C ASP A 114 -3.34 1.17 -6.31
N VAL A 115 -2.16 0.58 -6.09
CA VAL A 115 -1.97 -0.87 -6.23
C VAL A 115 -2.52 -1.69 -5.06
N CYS A 116 -2.89 -1.07 -3.97
CA CYS A 116 -3.44 -1.69 -2.75
C CYS A 116 -4.70 -0.99 -2.25
N ASP A 117 -5.19 -0.02 -2.99
CA ASP A 117 -6.51 0.55 -2.81
C ASP A 117 -7.54 -0.27 -3.59
N ASP A 118 -8.77 -0.24 -3.21
CA ASP A 118 -9.89 -0.87 -3.90
C ASP A 118 -10.78 0.19 -4.60
N ASP A 119 -10.44 1.52 -4.47
CA ASP A 119 -11.21 2.67 -4.97
C ASP A 119 -10.24 3.84 -5.23
N ASP A 120 -9.45 3.72 -6.31
CA ASP A 120 -8.28 4.56 -6.61
C ASP A 120 -8.54 6.07 -6.70
N ASP A 121 -9.75 6.51 -7.05
CA ASP A 121 -10.12 7.93 -7.18
C ASP A 121 -11.07 8.44 -6.09
N GLY A 122 -11.54 7.55 -5.21
CA GLY A 122 -12.31 7.88 -4.02
C GLY A 122 -13.73 8.33 -4.30
N ASP A 123 -14.33 7.89 -5.41
CA ASP A 123 -15.69 8.26 -5.81
C ASP A 123 -16.77 7.37 -5.19
N SER A 124 -16.39 6.28 -4.53
CA SER A 124 -17.19 5.24 -3.87
C SER A 124 -17.72 4.14 -4.80
N VAL A 125 -17.17 4.04 -6.00
CA VAL A 125 -17.25 2.87 -6.87
C VAL A 125 -15.89 2.22 -6.86
N GLY A 126 -15.79 0.94 -6.55
CA GLY A 126 -14.48 0.27 -6.49
C GLY A 126 -13.97 -0.07 -7.89
N ASP A 127 -12.65 -0.10 -8.08
CA ASP A 127 -11.95 -0.27 -9.36
C ASP A 127 -12.45 -1.44 -10.22
N ASP A 128 -12.87 -2.54 -9.59
CA ASP A 128 -13.42 -3.72 -10.29
C ASP A 128 -14.80 -3.45 -10.95
N TRP A 129 -15.46 -2.36 -10.56
CA TRP A 129 -16.83 -1.99 -10.97
C TRP A 129 -16.89 -0.60 -11.57
N ASP A 130 -15.77 0.10 -11.61
CA ASP A 130 -15.59 1.44 -12.12
C ASP A 130 -15.00 1.41 -13.53
N ASP A 131 -15.79 1.81 -14.50
CA ASP A 131 -15.37 1.87 -15.91
C ASP A 131 -14.41 3.04 -16.17
N CYS A 132 -14.29 3.98 -15.21
CA CYS A 132 -13.40 5.16 -15.27
C CYS A 132 -12.24 5.14 -14.28
N SER A 133 -11.94 4.03 -13.60
CA SER A 133 -10.81 3.96 -12.64
C SER A 133 -9.43 3.99 -13.32
N PRO A 134 -8.46 4.78 -12.81
CA PRO A 134 -8.66 5.92 -11.90
C PRO A 134 -9.20 7.14 -12.66
N GLY A 135 -10.29 7.68 -12.15
CA GLY A 135 -11.08 8.76 -12.74
C GLY A 135 -10.83 10.16 -12.20
N GLU A 136 -11.85 11.02 -12.29
CA GLU A 136 -11.85 12.36 -11.72
C GLU A 136 -12.06 12.33 -10.22
N ILE A 137 -11.13 12.85 -9.43
CA ILE A 137 -11.17 12.86 -7.97
C ILE A 137 -12.07 13.96 -7.40
N GLY A 138 -12.50 13.79 -6.13
CA GLY A 138 -13.16 14.83 -5.34
C GLY A 138 -14.65 14.99 -5.62
N TRP A 139 -15.28 13.94 -6.06
CA TRP A 139 -16.73 13.82 -6.20
C TRP A 139 -17.18 12.47 -5.60
N ILE A 140 -18.45 12.17 -5.59
CA ILE A 140 -19.00 10.89 -5.14
C ILE A 140 -20.04 10.44 -6.16
N SER A 141 -19.95 9.18 -6.56
CA SER A 141 -20.95 8.53 -7.41
C SER A 141 -22.31 8.52 -6.72
N ALA A 142 -23.30 9.05 -7.42
CA ALA A 142 -24.68 9.12 -6.96
C ALA A 142 -25.60 9.35 -8.18
N PRO A 143 -26.91 9.00 -8.12
CA PRO A 143 -27.82 9.09 -9.27
C PRO A 143 -28.00 10.45 -9.92
N ASN A 144 -27.39 11.49 -9.40
CA ASN A 144 -27.39 12.86 -9.97
C ASN A 144 -26.02 13.29 -10.52
N THR A 145 -24.99 12.47 -10.35
CA THR A 145 -23.60 12.73 -10.77
C THR A 145 -23.05 11.60 -11.62
N ASP A 146 -23.68 10.45 -11.52
CA ASP A 146 -23.39 9.18 -12.16
C ASP A 146 -24.76 8.46 -12.27
N HIS A 147 -25.36 8.49 -13.45
CA HIS A 147 -26.75 8.10 -13.61
C HIS A 147 -26.94 6.59 -13.64
N ASP A 148 -26.05 5.89 -14.31
CA ASP A 148 -26.08 4.43 -14.45
C ASP A 148 -25.30 3.70 -13.37
N GLY A 149 -24.39 4.40 -12.64
CA GLY A 149 -23.65 3.88 -11.50
C GLY A 149 -22.40 3.10 -11.89
N ASP A 150 -21.78 3.46 -13.01
CA ASP A 150 -20.60 2.79 -13.56
C ASP A 150 -19.26 3.39 -13.08
N GLY A 151 -19.29 4.45 -12.23
CA GLY A 151 -18.12 5.14 -11.72
C GLY A 151 -17.64 6.30 -12.59
N CYS A 152 -18.24 6.53 -13.74
CA CYS A 152 -17.93 7.65 -14.60
C CYS A 152 -18.82 8.87 -14.28
N LYS A 153 -18.20 10.02 -14.16
CA LYS A 153 -18.95 11.24 -13.85
C LYS A 153 -19.67 11.80 -15.07
N ASP A 154 -21.01 11.81 -15.07
CA ASP A 154 -21.88 12.27 -16.18
C ASP A 154 -21.42 13.58 -16.84
N SER A 155 -20.87 14.50 -16.09
CA SER A 155 -20.55 15.84 -16.62
C SER A 155 -19.22 15.94 -17.36
N THR A 156 -18.32 14.98 -17.19
CA THR A 156 -16.92 15.09 -17.62
C THR A 156 -16.30 13.82 -18.18
N GLU A 157 -16.64 12.66 -17.67
CA GLU A 157 -16.00 11.39 -17.99
C GLU A 157 -16.92 10.49 -18.78
N ASP A 158 -18.20 10.45 -18.42
CA ASP A 158 -19.20 9.67 -19.13
C ASP A 158 -19.65 10.36 -20.43
N PHE A 159 -19.88 9.60 -21.45
CA PHE A 159 -20.36 10.03 -22.76
C PHE A 159 -21.64 9.30 -23.17
N ASP A 160 -22.20 8.46 -22.29
CA ASP A 160 -23.41 7.65 -22.50
C ASP A 160 -24.05 7.40 -21.13
N ASP A 161 -24.56 8.51 -20.52
CA ASP A 161 -25.00 8.60 -19.10
C ASP A 161 -25.99 7.51 -18.63
N ASP A 162 -26.61 6.74 -19.53
CA ASP A 162 -27.57 5.67 -19.18
C ASP A 162 -27.21 4.29 -19.76
N GLU A 163 -26.03 4.21 -20.42
CA GLU A 163 -25.45 2.97 -21.00
C GLU A 163 -26.42 2.30 -22.00
N ASP A 164 -27.22 3.10 -22.74
CA ASP A 164 -28.14 2.56 -23.75
C ASP A 164 -27.45 2.24 -25.09
N GLY A 165 -26.18 2.65 -25.25
CA GLY A 165 -25.36 2.49 -26.46
C GLY A 165 -25.46 3.67 -27.44
N ILE A 166 -26.16 4.74 -27.10
CA ILE A 166 -26.22 5.99 -27.85
C ILE A 166 -25.61 7.09 -26.99
N ARG A 167 -24.52 7.69 -27.47
CA ARG A 167 -23.85 8.75 -26.72
C ARG A 167 -24.72 9.98 -26.51
N ASP A 168 -24.63 10.63 -25.37
CA ASP A 168 -25.40 11.81 -24.93
C ASP A 168 -25.61 12.89 -25.98
N ASN A 169 -24.56 13.17 -26.76
CA ASN A 169 -24.61 14.21 -27.78
C ASN A 169 -25.45 13.83 -29.02
N TYR A 170 -25.86 12.58 -29.15
CA TYR A 170 -26.74 12.03 -30.19
C TYR A 170 -28.03 11.48 -29.61
N ASP A 171 -28.12 11.37 -28.30
CA ASP A 171 -29.25 10.87 -27.56
C ASP A 171 -30.22 11.97 -27.20
N VAL A 172 -31.50 11.73 -27.41
CA VAL A 172 -32.60 12.65 -27.03
C VAL A 172 -32.96 12.44 -25.55
N CYS A 173 -32.69 11.29 -25.01
CA CYS A 173 -32.96 10.88 -23.61
C CYS A 173 -31.69 10.48 -22.84
N PRO A 174 -30.64 11.29 -22.75
CA PRO A 174 -29.31 10.89 -22.27
C PRO A 174 -29.26 10.44 -20.81
N LYS A 175 -30.36 10.43 -20.11
CA LYS A 175 -30.57 9.86 -18.78
C LYS A 175 -31.87 9.09 -18.77
N GLY A 176 -31.98 8.18 -19.70
CA GLY A 176 -33.09 7.25 -19.85
C GLY A 176 -33.10 6.17 -18.78
N PRO A 177 -33.80 5.06 -18.98
CA PRO A 177 -33.85 3.95 -18.05
C PRO A 177 -32.55 3.13 -18.08
N VAL A 178 -31.84 3.09 -17.00
CA VAL A 178 -30.63 2.25 -16.84
C VAL A 178 -30.93 0.77 -17.06
N GLY A 179 -30.01 0.09 -17.77
CA GLY A 179 -30.13 -1.32 -18.12
C GLY A 179 -31.05 -1.61 -19.31
N TRP A 180 -31.46 -0.58 -20.01
CA TRP A 180 -32.10 -0.67 -21.33
C TRP A 180 -31.05 -0.41 -22.41
N VAL A 181 -31.13 -1.07 -23.53
CA VAL A 181 -30.19 -0.87 -24.64
C VAL A 181 -31.00 -0.57 -25.91
N SER A 182 -30.67 0.54 -26.58
CA SER A 182 -31.30 0.95 -27.83
C SER A 182 -31.02 -0.07 -28.94
N THR A 183 -32.07 -0.54 -29.57
CA THR A 183 -32.02 -1.44 -30.73
C THR A 183 -33.08 -1.08 -31.72
N VAL A 184 -32.92 -1.46 -32.98
CA VAL A 184 -33.94 -1.22 -34.04
C VAL A 184 -35.32 -1.85 -33.76
N GLU A 185 -35.42 -2.71 -32.72
CA GLU A 185 -36.68 -3.39 -32.35
C GLU A 185 -37.43 -2.64 -31.25
N ASN A 186 -36.72 -1.92 -30.37
CA ASN A 186 -37.25 -1.20 -29.22
C ASN A 186 -37.12 0.34 -29.33
N ASP A 187 -36.28 0.81 -30.26
CA ASP A 187 -36.05 2.20 -30.62
C ASP A 187 -35.96 2.31 -32.16
N GLU A 188 -37.11 2.49 -32.80
CA GLU A 188 -37.22 2.46 -34.26
C GLU A 188 -36.46 3.63 -34.95
N ASN A 189 -36.34 4.76 -34.31
CA ASN A 189 -35.67 5.95 -34.83
C ASN A 189 -34.23 6.09 -34.29
N GLN A 190 -33.82 5.23 -33.37
CA GLN A 190 -32.49 5.19 -32.73
C GLN A 190 -32.11 6.57 -32.15
N ASP A 191 -33.01 7.17 -31.38
CA ASP A 191 -32.80 8.44 -30.72
C ASP A 191 -32.52 8.33 -29.21
N GLY A 192 -32.39 7.10 -28.67
CA GLY A 192 -32.05 6.85 -27.27
C GLY A 192 -33.26 6.92 -26.33
N CYS A 193 -34.47 6.92 -26.83
CA CYS A 193 -35.67 6.95 -26.01
C CYS A 193 -36.51 5.67 -26.15
N GLU A 194 -36.89 5.06 -24.99
CA GLU A 194 -37.77 3.88 -24.89
C GLU A 194 -39.22 4.14 -25.37
#